data_dd2401310d5a8ce91dde3d47a47e30ab
#
_entry.id   dd2401310d5a8ce91dde3d47a47e30ab
#
_cell.length_a   1.000
_cell.length_b   1.000
_cell.length_c   1.000
_cell.angle_alpha   90.00
_cell.angle_beta   90.00
_cell.angle_gamma   90.00
#
_symmetry.space_group_name_H-M   'P 1'
#
loop_
_entity.id
_entity.type
_entity.pdbx_description
1 polymer ?
#
loop_
_entity_poly.entity_id
_entity_poly.type
_entity_poly.pdbx_seq_one_letter_code
_entity_poly.pdbx_strand_id
1 'polypeptide(L)'
;MDYFLNDDESDSFLQYEKVSSTLQLPCPSILRGGVFFFLLLRHNYLMNILQNIFNDHYEEMVYILHPRQVVIDNVTKMINCGDPAFGGAMYSCPKCSNLKFVPFRCKSKFCPTCGIKYCQDRANSMAFQLIQCSHRHCVFTIDEDLRHFFLEDRSLLDCLFHAVRSVVLRMFFKLNMSRNFVPGFICVLHTFGRPLEWNPHIHCLVTEGGFSDDGFWRIVKHFDYTLLRMSFQTALLNEMEKQIGPSFKKIKAAIYKKDSNGFYVYAKPNLCDTKTVTKYISRYLGRPVIALNRIDSYDGKNVTFHYHRHEDNAFVKKCIPALDFISLLIQHIPEHHYKMIRYYGLYARHRNNDKKLRRAIPKNRQPIIRSFTKWRNNIALSFGYDPLCCPNCKIGMTLTDLYFNHKRIPLEEMYERTLAKFKCRSA
;
A
#
# COMPACT_ATOMS: atom_id res chain seq x y z
N MET A 1 21.01 19.48 8.87
CA MET A 1 20.35 19.05 7.61
C MET A 1 19.08 18.30 7.97
N ASP A 2 18.08 19.07 8.41
CA ASP A 2 16.82 18.59 8.97
C ASP A 2 15.68 18.70 7.93
N TYR A 3 15.83 18.03 6.78
CA TYR A 3 14.93 18.21 5.62
C TYR A 3 13.87 17.10 5.45
N PHE A 4 13.67 16.24 6.45
CA PHE A 4 12.67 15.16 6.34
C PHE A 4 11.35 15.39 7.07
N LEU A 5 11.15 16.55 7.71
CA LEU A 5 9.98 16.79 8.55
C LEU A 5 9.01 17.88 8.07
N ASN A 6 9.33 18.62 7.02
CA ASN A 6 8.47 19.69 6.51
C ASN A 6 7.97 19.37 5.09
N ASP A 7 7.02 18.48 4.96
CA ASP A 7 6.09 18.50 3.83
C ASP A 7 4.69 18.62 4.42
N ASP A 8 4.09 19.79 4.27
CA ASP A 8 2.68 20.13 4.55
C ASP A 8 1.73 19.38 3.58
N GLU A 9 1.85 18.06 3.49
CA GLU A 9 0.85 17.18 2.83
C GLU A 9 -0.30 16.81 3.77
N SER A 10 -0.41 17.42 4.95
CA SER A 10 -1.51 17.16 5.89
C SER A 10 -2.87 17.63 5.36
N ASP A 11 -2.91 18.62 4.47
CA ASP A 11 -4.15 19.15 3.91
C ASP A 11 -4.74 18.32 2.76
N SER A 12 -3.96 17.43 2.11
CA SER A 12 -4.48 16.59 1.04
C SER A 12 -5.42 15.47 1.54
N PHE A 13 -5.36 15.12 2.83
CA PHE A 13 -6.27 14.14 3.42
C PHE A 13 -7.69 14.66 3.64
N LEU A 14 -7.88 15.98 3.83
CA LEU A 14 -9.17 16.59 4.08
C LEU A 14 -10.00 16.85 2.81
N GLN A 15 -9.36 16.94 1.64
CA GLN A 15 -10.08 17.13 0.37
C GLN A 15 -10.81 15.87 -0.14
N TYR A 16 -10.50 14.68 0.39
CA TYR A 16 -11.18 13.44 0.02
C TYR A 16 -12.60 13.28 0.58
N GLU A 17 -13.01 14.11 1.54
CA GLU A 17 -14.39 14.10 2.06
C GLU A 17 -15.43 14.53 1.01
N LYS A 18 -15.04 15.24 -0.05
CA LYS A 18 -15.99 15.73 -1.08
C LYS A 18 -16.24 14.77 -2.25
N VAL A 19 -15.46 13.71 -2.43
CA VAL A 19 -15.62 12.78 -3.56
C VAL A 19 -16.46 11.53 -3.20
N SER A 20 -16.84 11.35 -1.94
CA SER A 20 -17.93 10.47 -1.59
C SER A 20 -19.27 11.12 -1.92
N SER A 21 -19.54 11.34 -3.22
CA SER A 21 -20.85 11.75 -3.68
C SER A 21 -21.86 10.67 -3.26
N THR A 22 -22.52 10.93 -2.14
CA THR A 22 -23.80 10.29 -1.80
C THR A 22 -24.77 10.72 -2.90
N LEU A 23 -24.97 9.85 -3.88
CA LEU A 23 -26.04 10.00 -4.86
C LEU A 23 -27.35 10.07 -4.06
N GLN A 24 -27.90 11.25 -3.87
CA GLN A 24 -29.27 11.43 -3.42
C GLN A 24 -30.17 11.04 -4.57
N LEU A 25 -30.73 9.85 -4.50
CA LEU A 25 -31.65 9.34 -5.51
C LEU A 25 -33.05 9.93 -5.29
N PRO A 26 -33.74 10.30 -6.39
CA PRO A 26 -35.12 10.73 -6.29
C PRO A 26 -36.05 9.57 -5.83
N CYS A 27 -37.25 9.93 -5.43
CA CYS A 27 -38.28 9.06 -4.81
C CYS A 27 -38.39 7.64 -5.40
N PRO A 28 -38.64 6.60 -4.57
CA PRO A 28 -38.66 5.18 -4.95
C PRO A 28 -39.63 4.77 -6.07
N SER A 29 -40.63 5.58 -6.38
CA SER A 29 -41.64 5.28 -7.41
C SER A 29 -41.08 5.27 -8.85
N ILE A 30 -39.90 5.87 -9.10
CA ILE A 30 -39.27 5.98 -10.42
C ILE A 30 -38.31 4.81 -10.71
N LEU A 31 -38.01 3.95 -9.72
CA LEU A 31 -36.91 2.99 -9.78
C LEU A 31 -37.31 1.57 -10.27
N ARG A 32 -38.49 1.38 -10.84
CA ARG A 32 -38.95 0.03 -11.26
C ARG A 32 -38.35 -0.50 -12.57
N GLY A 33 -37.59 0.31 -13.33
CA GLY A 33 -36.88 -0.11 -14.54
C GLY A 33 -35.37 -0.23 -14.29
N GLY A 34 -34.85 -1.45 -14.17
CA GLY A 34 -33.45 -1.70 -13.83
C GLY A 34 -32.43 -0.98 -14.75
N VAL A 35 -32.71 -0.87 -16.06
CA VAL A 35 -31.84 -0.19 -17.05
C VAL A 35 -31.83 1.31 -16.82
N PHE A 36 -32.97 1.93 -16.56
CA PHE A 36 -33.08 3.37 -16.33
C PHE A 36 -32.37 3.81 -15.02
N PHE A 37 -32.42 2.97 -14.01
CA PHE A 37 -31.72 3.19 -12.75
C PHE A 37 -30.18 3.23 -12.95
N PHE A 38 -29.61 2.30 -13.70
CA PHE A 38 -28.18 2.28 -14.01
C PHE A 38 -27.74 3.47 -14.88
N LEU A 39 -28.58 3.91 -15.82
CA LEU A 39 -28.31 5.11 -16.62
C LEU A 39 -28.23 6.36 -15.76
N LEU A 40 -29.14 6.53 -14.76
CA LEU A 40 -29.10 7.63 -13.82
C LEU A 40 -27.87 7.58 -12.91
N LEU A 41 -27.48 6.39 -12.43
CA LEU A 41 -26.26 6.22 -11.62
C LEU A 41 -25.00 6.53 -12.44
N ARG A 42 -24.96 6.12 -13.70
CA ARG A 42 -23.82 6.35 -14.59
C ARG A 42 -23.67 7.81 -14.99
N HIS A 43 -24.77 8.55 -15.15
CA HIS A 43 -24.74 9.99 -15.47
C HIS A 43 -24.05 10.83 -14.38
N ASN A 44 -24.04 10.35 -13.13
CA ASN A 44 -23.40 11.02 -12.00
C ASN A 44 -22.02 10.41 -11.63
N TYR A 45 -21.53 9.41 -12.38
CA TYR A 45 -20.22 8.83 -12.17
C TYR A 45 -19.16 9.62 -12.93
N LEU A 46 -18.30 10.31 -12.22
CA LEU A 46 -17.17 11.04 -12.78
C LEU A 46 -15.89 10.22 -12.57
N MET A 47 -15.23 9.89 -13.67
CA MET A 47 -13.88 9.33 -13.64
C MET A 47 -12.90 10.37 -13.10
N ASN A 48 -11.94 9.93 -12.30
CA ASN A 48 -10.83 10.81 -11.92
C ASN A 48 -9.82 10.93 -13.07
N ILE A 49 -8.97 11.97 -13.01
CA ILE A 49 -8.00 12.28 -14.07
C ILE A 49 -7.13 11.08 -14.47
N LEU A 50 -6.71 10.25 -13.52
CA LEU A 50 -5.90 9.07 -13.83
C LEU A 50 -6.71 7.99 -14.56
N GLN A 51 -8.00 7.80 -14.20
CA GLN A 51 -8.89 6.90 -14.92
C GLN A 51 -9.11 7.37 -16.36
N ASN A 52 -9.28 8.67 -16.58
CA ASN A 52 -9.42 9.24 -17.93
C ASN A 52 -8.16 8.99 -18.76
N ILE A 53 -6.97 9.30 -18.25
CA ILE A 53 -5.69 9.07 -18.94
C ILE A 53 -5.57 7.60 -19.39
N PHE A 54 -5.82 6.66 -18.49
CA PHE A 54 -5.73 5.23 -18.81
C PHE A 54 -6.87 4.73 -19.72
N ASN A 55 -8.06 5.30 -19.62
CA ASN A 55 -9.18 4.94 -20.48
C ASN A 55 -8.94 5.39 -21.92
N ASP A 56 -8.48 6.63 -22.12
CA ASP A 56 -8.26 7.21 -23.43
C ASP A 56 -7.10 6.54 -24.18
N HIS A 57 -6.09 6.06 -23.49
CA HIS A 57 -4.90 5.41 -24.05
C HIS A 57 -4.83 3.90 -23.78
N TYR A 58 -5.95 3.24 -23.43
CA TYR A 58 -5.93 1.83 -23.05
C TYR A 58 -5.48 0.91 -24.17
N GLU A 59 -6.05 1.07 -25.36
CA GLU A 59 -5.72 0.24 -26.53
C GLU A 59 -4.28 0.50 -26.98
N GLU A 60 -3.86 1.76 -27.02
CA GLU A 60 -2.51 2.17 -27.37
C GLU A 60 -1.48 1.58 -26.37
N MET A 61 -1.76 1.65 -25.08
CA MET A 61 -0.95 1.03 -24.04
C MET A 61 -0.79 -0.48 -24.29
N VAL A 62 -1.87 -1.19 -24.56
CA VAL A 62 -1.82 -2.65 -24.77
C VAL A 62 -1.04 -2.98 -26.03
N TYR A 63 -1.27 -2.23 -27.12
CA TYR A 63 -0.68 -2.52 -28.43
C TYR A 63 0.80 -2.11 -28.53
N ILE A 64 1.22 -0.97 -27.93
CA ILE A 64 2.58 -0.44 -28.06
C ILE A 64 3.49 -0.93 -26.94
N LEU A 65 3.00 -0.91 -25.69
CA LEU A 65 3.83 -1.25 -24.53
C LEU A 65 3.88 -2.75 -24.23
N HIS A 66 3.00 -3.56 -24.82
CA HIS A 66 2.90 -5.00 -24.58
C HIS A 66 3.00 -5.38 -23.09
N PRO A 67 2.19 -4.79 -22.20
CA PRO A 67 2.36 -4.97 -20.78
C PRO A 67 2.03 -6.40 -20.34
N ARG A 68 2.63 -6.81 -19.20
CA ARG A 68 2.32 -8.10 -18.57
C ARG A 68 0.82 -8.22 -18.24
N GLN A 69 0.28 -9.44 -18.25
CA GLN A 69 -1.16 -9.67 -18.01
C GLN A 69 -1.63 -9.08 -16.67
N VAL A 70 -0.80 -9.17 -15.62
CA VAL A 70 -1.11 -8.56 -14.31
C VAL A 70 -1.30 -7.04 -14.39
N VAL A 71 -0.62 -6.36 -15.30
CA VAL A 71 -0.78 -4.92 -15.55
C VAL A 71 -2.13 -4.66 -16.19
N ILE A 72 -2.47 -5.39 -17.26
CA ILE A 72 -3.77 -5.29 -17.95
C ILE A 72 -4.90 -5.48 -16.94
N ASP A 73 -4.84 -6.53 -16.11
CA ASP A 73 -5.86 -6.83 -15.09
C ASP A 73 -6.03 -5.71 -14.07
N ASN A 74 -4.91 -5.10 -13.62
CA ASN A 74 -4.95 -4.02 -12.63
C ASN A 74 -5.45 -2.71 -13.23
N VAL A 75 -5.04 -2.38 -14.46
CA VAL A 75 -5.48 -1.18 -15.18
C VAL A 75 -6.97 -1.28 -15.49
N THR A 76 -7.44 -2.39 -16.05
CA THR A 76 -8.87 -2.62 -16.33
C THR A 76 -9.73 -2.47 -15.07
N LYS A 77 -9.29 -3.08 -13.96
CA LYS A 77 -9.96 -2.92 -12.66
C LYS A 77 -9.95 -1.48 -12.16
N MET A 78 -8.87 -0.74 -12.40
CA MET A 78 -8.73 0.64 -11.95
C MET A 78 -9.61 1.59 -12.75
N ILE A 79 -9.64 1.47 -14.07
CA ILE A 79 -10.52 2.27 -14.96
C ILE A 79 -11.97 2.13 -14.51
N ASN A 80 -12.41 0.90 -14.25
CA ASN A 80 -13.80 0.59 -13.88
C ASN A 80 -14.09 0.73 -12.37
N CYS A 81 -13.16 1.28 -11.58
CA CYS A 81 -13.28 1.34 -10.14
C CYS A 81 -14.32 2.35 -9.69
N GLY A 82 -15.41 1.85 -9.14
CA GLY A 82 -16.52 2.68 -8.63
C GLY A 82 -17.58 3.00 -9.67
N ASP A 83 -17.46 2.48 -10.88
CA ASP A 83 -18.52 2.56 -11.88
C ASP A 83 -19.72 1.70 -11.43
N PRO A 84 -20.91 2.29 -11.26
CA PRO A 84 -22.13 1.56 -10.90
C PRO A 84 -22.48 0.44 -11.85
N ALA A 85 -22.08 0.51 -13.12
CA ALA A 85 -22.33 -0.52 -14.13
C ALA A 85 -21.76 -1.89 -13.75
N PHE A 86 -20.62 -1.90 -13.03
CA PHE A 86 -19.99 -3.14 -12.55
C PHE A 86 -20.62 -3.69 -11.26
N GLY A 87 -21.55 -2.93 -10.66
CA GLY A 87 -22.34 -3.34 -9.54
C GLY A 87 -22.04 -2.58 -8.25
N GLY A 88 -22.81 -2.91 -7.22
CA GLY A 88 -22.76 -2.29 -5.92
C GLY A 88 -23.83 -2.82 -5.00
N ALA A 89 -23.91 -2.22 -3.82
CA ALA A 89 -24.90 -2.53 -2.79
C ALA A 89 -25.85 -1.35 -2.59
N MET A 90 -27.14 -1.63 -2.58
CA MET A 90 -28.20 -0.69 -2.26
C MET A 90 -28.55 -0.80 -0.78
N TYR A 91 -28.59 0.34 -0.12
CA TYR A 91 -29.03 0.47 1.27
C TYR A 91 -30.23 1.40 1.35
N SER A 92 -31.16 1.10 2.24
CA SER A 92 -32.34 1.91 2.54
C SER A 92 -32.36 2.32 4.01
N CYS A 93 -32.81 3.54 4.26
CA CYS A 93 -33.06 4.02 5.61
C CYS A 93 -34.44 3.53 6.09
N PRO A 94 -34.54 2.79 7.21
CA PRO A 94 -35.84 2.28 7.69
C PRO A 94 -36.76 3.39 8.19
N LYS A 95 -36.24 4.60 8.47
CA LYS A 95 -37.04 5.72 8.97
C LYS A 95 -37.60 6.64 7.88
N CYS A 96 -36.72 7.03 6.90
CA CYS A 96 -37.11 8.00 5.88
C CYS A 96 -37.02 7.46 4.45
N SER A 97 -36.82 6.16 4.29
CA SER A 97 -36.70 5.46 2.98
C SER A 97 -35.64 6.03 2.05
N ASN A 98 -34.72 6.87 2.57
CA ASN A 98 -33.62 7.39 1.77
C ASN A 98 -32.74 6.23 1.28
N LEU A 99 -32.40 6.24 -0.02
CA LEU A 99 -31.61 5.22 -0.67
C LEU A 99 -30.15 5.66 -0.81
N LYS A 100 -29.24 4.71 -0.63
CA LYS A 100 -27.80 4.91 -0.83
C LYS A 100 -27.22 3.75 -1.62
N PHE A 101 -26.67 4.05 -2.80
CA PHE A 101 -25.93 3.08 -3.57
C PHE A 101 -24.43 3.18 -3.26
N VAL A 102 -23.81 2.05 -2.96
CA VAL A 102 -22.37 1.94 -2.68
C VAL A 102 -21.76 1.08 -3.78
N PRO A 103 -21.09 1.68 -4.77
CA PRO A 103 -20.50 0.95 -5.88
C PRO A 103 -19.32 0.08 -5.42
N PHE A 104 -19.12 -1.05 -6.09
CA PHE A 104 -17.97 -1.92 -5.82
C PHE A 104 -16.66 -1.22 -6.18
N ARG A 105 -15.63 -1.51 -5.41
CA ARG A 105 -14.29 -0.96 -5.57
C ARG A 105 -13.31 -2.03 -5.99
N CYS A 106 -12.33 -1.67 -6.84
CA CYS A 106 -11.36 -2.61 -7.42
C CYS A 106 -10.39 -3.22 -6.42
N LYS A 107 -10.21 -2.62 -5.24
CA LYS A 107 -9.28 -3.04 -4.17
C LYS A 107 -7.81 -3.12 -4.62
N SER A 108 -7.47 -2.63 -5.81
CA SER A 108 -6.10 -2.57 -6.31
C SER A 108 -5.33 -1.46 -5.59
N LYS A 109 -4.08 -1.73 -5.23
CA LYS A 109 -3.18 -0.70 -4.69
C LYS A 109 -2.74 0.31 -5.76
N PHE A 110 -2.81 -0.07 -7.02
CA PHE A 110 -2.51 0.79 -8.14
C PHE A 110 -3.57 1.88 -8.32
N CYS A 111 -4.83 1.56 -8.04
CA CYS A 111 -5.91 2.54 -8.05
C CYS A 111 -5.69 3.60 -6.97
N PRO A 112 -5.63 4.89 -7.29
CA PRO A 112 -5.36 5.93 -6.29
C PRO A 112 -6.40 5.96 -5.16
N THR A 113 -7.68 5.82 -5.47
CA THR A 113 -8.77 5.78 -4.48
C THR A 113 -8.65 4.57 -3.56
N CYS A 114 -8.48 3.36 -4.12
CA CYS A 114 -8.39 2.13 -3.33
C CYS A 114 -7.04 2.01 -2.61
N GLY A 115 -5.97 2.50 -3.21
CA GLY A 115 -4.63 2.49 -2.65
C GLY A 115 -4.53 3.37 -1.40
N ILE A 116 -5.10 4.58 -1.42
CA ILE A 116 -5.14 5.47 -0.25
C ILE A 116 -5.93 4.82 0.88
N LYS A 117 -7.14 4.30 0.58
CA LYS A 117 -7.93 3.57 1.58
C LYS A 117 -7.16 2.41 2.19
N TYR A 118 -6.54 1.57 1.35
CA TYR A 118 -5.72 0.45 1.82
C TYR A 118 -4.57 0.93 2.72
N CYS A 119 -3.90 2.02 2.33
CA CYS A 119 -2.81 2.62 3.09
C CYS A 119 -3.28 3.04 4.49
N GLN A 120 -4.37 3.78 4.57
CA GLN A 120 -4.93 4.27 5.84
C GLN A 120 -5.40 3.13 6.74
N ASP A 121 -6.16 2.18 6.19
CA ASP A 121 -6.63 0.99 6.92
C ASP A 121 -5.45 0.21 7.52
N ARG A 122 -4.37 0.03 6.73
CA ARG A 122 -3.16 -0.67 7.18
C ARG A 122 -2.39 0.11 8.22
N ALA A 123 -2.24 1.42 8.03
CA ALA A 123 -1.52 2.27 8.97
C ALA A 123 -2.18 2.26 10.35
N ASN A 124 -3.50 2.46 10.39
CA ASN A 124 -4.26 2.45 11.63
C ASN A 124 -4.20 1.07 12.32
N SER A 125 -4.46 0.00 11.57
CA SER A 125 -4.35 -1.36 12.10
C SER A 125 -2.95 -1.66 12.64
N MET A 126 -1.90 -1.23 11.93
CA MET A 126 -0.52 -1.44 12.33
C MET A 126 -0.15 -0.66 13.60
N ALA A 127 -0.58 0.59 13.71
CA ALA A 127 -0.32 1.43 14.87
C ALA A 127 -0.76 0.78 16.19
N PHE A 128 -1.88 0.04 16.15
CA PHE A 128 -2.37 -0.72 17.30
C PHE A 128 -1.64 -2.05 17.54
N GLN A 129 -0.97 -2.60 16.52
CA GLN A 129 -0.23 -3.86 16.61
C GLN A 129 1.23 -3.67 17.02
N LEU A 130 1.78 -2.46 16.88
CA LEU A 130 3.17 -2.19 17.25
C LEU A 130 3.41 -2.36 18.74
N ILE A 131 4.57 -2.92 19.08
CA ILE A 131 5.11 -2.97 20.43
C ILE A 131 5.36 -1.54 20.92
N GLN A 132 5.10 -1.28 22.18
CA GLN A 132 5.29 0.04 22.78
C GLN A 132 6.78 0.28 23.12
N CYS A 133 7.56 0.55 22.09
CA CYS A 133 8.97 0.92 22.19
C CYS A 133 9.34 1.90 21.07
N SER A 134 10.51 2.49 21.15
CA SER A 134 11.05 3.30 20.06
C SER A 134 11.29 2.44 18.83
N HIS A 135 11.00 3.00 17.67
CA HIS A 135 11.25 2.38 16.36
C HIS A 135 12.17 3.28 15.55
N ARG A 136 13.03 2.65 14.78
CA ARG A 136 13.91 3.35 13.83
C ARG A 136 13.49 3.06 12.40
N HIS A 137 13.45 4.12 11.61
CA HIS A 137 13.29 4.00 10.18
C HIS A 137 14.64 3.82 9.51
N CYS A 138 14.76 2.76 8.74
CA CYS A 138 15.90 2.50 7.87
C CYS A 138 15.45 2.46 6.42
N VAL A 139 16.24 3.00 5.50
CA VAL A 139 16.02 2.88 4.05
C VAL A 139 17.26 2.25 3.44
N PHE A 140 17.06 1.14 2.76
CA PHE A 140 18.11 0.39 2.08
C PHE A 140 17.96 0.63 0.58
N THR A 141 18.91 1.37 -0.01
CA THR A 141 18.93 1.69 -1.44
C THR A 141 20.01 0.89 -2.15
N ILE A 142 19.88 0.77 -3.46
CA ILE A 142 20.83 0.05 -4.31
C ILE A 142 21.48 1.00 -5.31
N ASP A 143 22.61 0.57 -5.85
CA ASP A 143 23.26 1.27 -6.95
C ASP A 143 22.36 1.26 -8.20
N GLU A 144 22.43 2.34 -8.99
CA GLU A 144 21.62 2.51 -10.20
C GLU A 144 21.90 1.45 -11.26
N ASP A 145 23.16 1.01 -11.37
CA ASP A 145 23.57 -0.02 -12.34
C ASP A 145 22.94 -1.39 -12.07
N LEU A 146 22.39 -1.59 -10.87
CA LEU A 146 21.67 -2.83 -10.53
C LEU A 146 20.17 -2.77 -10.81
N ARG A 147 19.59 -1.58 -11.02
CA ARG A 147 18.13 -1.42 -11.08
C ARG A 147 17.48 -2.16 -12.23
N HIS A 148 18.15 -2.24 -13.39
CA HIS A 148 17.63 -2.93 -14.57
C HIS A 148 17.41 -4.43 -14.34
N PHE A 149 18.28 -5.11 -13.57
CA PHE A 149 18.12 -6.54 -13.25
C PHE A 149 16.77 -6.84 -12.59
N PHE A 150 16.34 -5.96 -11.68
CA PHE A 150 15.05 -6.11 -10.98
C PHE A 150 13.85 -5.74 -11.84
N LEU A 151 14.06 -5.01 -12.92
CA LEU A 151 13.02 -4.71 -13.90
C LEU A 151 12.82 -5.87 -14.88
N GLU A 152 13.91 -6.48 -15.33
CA GLU A 152 13.93 -7.62 -16.25
C GLU A 152 13.46 -8.89 -15.56
N ASP A 153 13.99 -9.19 -14.37
CA ASP A 153 13.57 -10.32 -13.55
C ASP A 153 13.04 -9.87 -12.19
N ARG A 154 11.72 -9.84 -12.07
CA ARG A 154 11.02 -9.43 -10.84
C ARG A 154 11.21 -10.37 -9.66
N SER A 155 11.63 -11.61 -9.89
CA SER A 155 11.92 -12.56 -8.81
C SER A 155 13.11 -12.09 -7.96
N LEU A 156 14.06 -11.35 -8.55
CA LEU A 156 15.20 -10.77 -7.87
C LEU A 156 14.81 -9.76 -6.77
N LEU A 157 13.61 -9.20 -6.80
CA LEU A 157 13.11 -8.33 -5.73
C LEU A 157 13.09 -9.04 -4.36
N ASP A 158 13.05 -10.35 -4.35
CA ASP A 158 13.16 -11.15 -3.11
C ASP A 158 14.55 -11.06 -2.48
N CYS A 159 15.60 -10.90 -3.29
CA CYS A 159 16.98 -10.70 -2.81
C CYS A 159 17.08 -9.49 -1.89
N LEU A 160 16.36 -8.40 -2.21
CA LEU A 160 16.32 -7.19 -1.35
C LEU A 160 15.80 -7.52 0.04
N PHE A 161 14.69 -8.25 0.14
CA PHE A 161 14.12 -8.65 1.42
C PHE A 161 15.03 -9.60 2.19
N HIS A 162 15.66 -10.57 1.51
CA HIS A 162 16.57 -11.54 2.12
C HIS A 162 17.82 -10.82 2.65
N ALA A 163 18.40 -9.90 1.88
CA ALA A 163 19.56 -9.13 2.29
C ALA A 163 19.24 -8.26 3.51
N VAL A 164 18.16 -7.47 3.49
CA VAL A 164 17.76 -6.62 4.63
C VAL A 164 17.48 -7.47 5.87
N ARG A 165 16.73 -8.57 5.73
CA ARG A 165 16.48 -9.49 6.85
C ARG A 165 17.77 -10.01 7.48
N SER A 166 18.68 -10.51 6.65
CA SER A 166 19.96 -11.06 7.09
C SER A 166 20.80 -10.03 7.84
N VAL A 167 20.91 -8.82 7.29
CA VAL A 167 21.74 -7.75 7.84
C VAL A 167 21.18 -7.22 9.16
N VAL A 168 19.87 -6.98 9.25
CA VAL A 168 19.23 -6.53 10.48
C VAL A 168 19.40 -7.57 11.58
N LEU A 169 19.10 -8.84 11.32
CA LEU A 169 19.26 -9.91 12.33
C LEU A 169 20.73 -10.07 12.77
N ARG A 170 21.67 -10.00 11.82
CA ARG A 170 23.12 -10.07 12.13
C ARG A 170 23.59 -8.91 13.00
N MET A 171 23.10 -7.68 12.73
CA MET A 171 23.43 -6.52 13.54
C MET A 171 22.98 -6.72 14.99
N PHE A 172 21.73 -7.13 15.19
CA PHE A 172 21.20 -7.35 16.56
C PHE A 172 21.93 -8.50 17.27
N PHE A 173 22.26 -9.58 16.57
CA PHE A 173 23.06 -10.67 17.13
C PHE A 173 24.43 -10.18 17.63
N LYS A 174 25.16 -9.40 16.83
CA LYS A 174 26.44 -8.82 17.22
C LYS A 174 26.31 -7.86 18.39
N LEU A 175 25.30 -6.98 18.40
CA LEU A 175 25.06 -6.02 19.47
C LEU A 175 24.69 -6.67 20.81
N ASN A 176 24.24 -7.91 20.81
CA ASN A 176 23.94 -8.70 22.00
C ASN A 176 25.04 -9.73 22.31
N MET A 177 26.29 -9.43 22.01
CA MET A 177 27.43 -10.32 22.28
C MET A 177 27.26 -11.74 21.72
N SER A 178 26.77 -11.83 20.51
CA SER A 178 26.50 -13.10 19.81
C SER A 178 25.49 -14.03 20.50
N ARG A 179 24.58 -13.49 21.28
CA ARG A 179 23.42 -14.22 21.83
C ARG A 179 22.17 -13.94 21.02
N ASN A 180 21.26 -14.92 21.00
CA ASN A 180 19.96 -14.74 20.34
C ASN A 180 19.24 -13.50 20.85
N PHE A 181 18.89 -12.63 19.91
CA PHE A 181 18.26 -11.36 20.19
C PHE A 181 17.32 -11.03 19.03
N VAL A 182 16.02 -11.09 19.29
CA VAL A 182 15.00 -10.98 18.25
C VAL A 182 14.36 -9.61 18.30
N PRO A 183 14.69 -8.71 17.34
CA PRO A 183 13.95 -7.47 17.13
C PRO A 183 12.64 -7.74 16.41
N GLY A 184 11.73 -6.75 16.43
CA GLY A 184 10.59 -6.69 15.51
C GLY A 184 10.91 -5.75 14.35
N PHE A 185 10.70 -6.18 13.10
CA PHE A 185 10.84 -5.26 11.98
C PHE A 185 9.89 -5.57 10.82
N ILE A 186 9.56 -4.51 10.09
CA ILE A 186 8.62 -4.53 8.97
C ILE A 186 9.31 -3.92 7.78
N CYS A 187 9.43 -4.70 6.70
CA CYS A 187 10.02 -4.26 5.44
C CYS A 187 8.94 -3.96 4.42
N VAL A 188 9.07 -2.84 3.73
CA VAL A 188 8.18 -2.41 2.66
C VAL A 188 9.02 -2.14 1.41
N LEU A 189 8.73 -2.84 0.34
CA LEU A 189 9.36 -2.58 -0.96
C LEU A 189 8.67 -1.40 -1.62
N HIS A 190 9.46 -0.40 -1.99
CA HIS A 190 9.11 0.63 -2.95
C HIS A 190 9.93 0.43 -4.22
N THR A 191 9.32 0.72 -5.35
CA THR A 191 9.96 0.56 -6.66
C THR A 191 10.11 1.88 -7.41
N PHE A 192 9.63 3.00 -6.84
CA PHE A 192 9.59 4.30 -7.48
C PHE A 192 10.28 5.39 -6.65
N GLY A 193 10.94 6.30 -7.35
CA GLY A 193 11.41 7.57 -6.80
C GLY A 193 10.35 8.68 -6.94
N ARG A 194 10.70 9.91 -6.53
CA ARG A 194 9.84 11.09 -6.70
C ARG A 194 9.51 11.40 -8.18
N PRO A 195 10.42 11.22 -9.15
CA PRO A 195 10.17 11.38 -10.59
C PRO A 195 9.38 10.22 -11.24
N LEU A 196 8.93 9.21 -10.48
CA LEU A 196 8.27 7.99 -10.93
C LEU A 196 9.17 6.99 -11.66
N GLU A 197 10.47 7.19 -11.64
CA GLU A 197 11.45 6.29 -12.24
C GLU A 197 11.61 5.01 -11.42
N TRP A 198 12.03 3.93 -12.10
CA TRP A 198 12.30 2.64 -11.46
C TRP A 198 13.48 2.74 -10.50
N ASN A 199 13.20 2.60 -9.23
CA ASN A 199 14.19 2.68 -8.15
C ASN A 199 13.79 1.76 -6.98
N PRO A 200 14.04 0.44 -7.06
CA PRO A 200 13.67 -0.50 -6.01
C PRO A 200 14.54 -0.28 -4.76
N HIS A 201 13.85 -0.11 -3.62
CA HIS A 201 14.48 0.07 -2.30
C HIS A 201 13.56 -0.42 -1.20
N ILE A 202 14.13 -0.74 -0.04
CA ILE A 202 13.38 -1.24 1.11
C ILE A 202 13.32 -0.17 2.20
N HIS A 203 12.10 0.23 2.57
CA HIS A 203 11.83 0.90 3.81
C HIS A 203 11.66 -0.14 4.92
N CYS A 204 12.40 0.02 6.01
CA CYS A 204 12.38 -0.91 7.12
C CYS A 204 12.13 -0.17 8.44
N LEU A 205 11.05 -0.51 9.13
CA LEU A 205 10.77 -0.04 10.46
C LEU A 205 11.27 -1.09 11.46
N VAL A 206 12.25 -0.75 12.28
CA VAL A 206 12.93 -1.66 13.21
C VAL A 206 12.71 -1.20 14.64
N THR A 207 12.36 -2.11 15.57
CA THR A 207 12.34 -1.79 17.00
C THR A 207 13.75 -1.45 17.50
N GLU A 208 13.89 -0.41 18.34
CA GLU A 208 15.14 -0.10 19.03
C GLU A 208 15.31 -1.00 20.26
N GLY A 209 15.18 -2.28 20.06
CA GLY A 209 15.29 -3.33 21.06
C GLY A 209 14.74 -4.66 20.57
N GLY A 210 14.85 -5.66 21.40
CA GLY A 210 14.37 -7.01 21.14
C GLY A 210 14.28 -7.84 22.41
N PHE A 211 13.73 -9.05 22.26
CA PHE A 211 13.74 -10.06 23.32
C PHE A 211 14.93 -10.98 23.15
N SER A 212 15.68 -11.20 24.25
CA SER A 212 16.67 -12.26 24.35
C SER A 212 16.02 -13.60 24.74
N ASP A 213 16.78 -14.69 24.69
CA ASP A 213 16.26 -16.04 24.99
C ASP A 213 15.80 -16.18 26.46
N ASP A 214 16.37 -15.39 27.37
CA ASP A 214 15.94 -15.26 28.75
C ASP A 214 14.57 -14.58 28.93
N GLY A 215 13.99 -14.06 27.84
CA GLY A 215 12.67 -13.42 27.84
C GLY A 215 12.65 -11.96 28.25
N PHE A 216 13.82 -11.34 28.47
CA PHE A 216 13.92 -9.93 28.84
C PHE A 216 14.03 -9.05 27.60
N TRP A 217 13.39 -7.88 27.67
CA TRP A 217 13.55 -6.82 26.69
C TRP A 217 14.85 -6.06 26.89
N ARG A 218 15.65 -5.95 25.83
CA ARG A 218 16.86 -5.16 25.83
C ARG A 218 16.77 -4.04 24.80
N ILE A 219 17.20 -2.83 25.19
CA ILE A 219 17.19 -1.64 24.34
C ILE A 219 18.51 -1.56 23.57
N VAL A 220 18.42 -1.23 22.28
CA VAL A 220 19.56 -0.95 21.40
C VAL A 220 19.50 0.53 21.02
N LYS A 221 20.49 1.30 21.50
CA LYS A 221 20.55 2.75 21.30
C LYS A 221 21.34 3.17 20.04
N HIS A 222 22.21 2.30 19.57
CA HIS A 222 23.12 2.61 18.48
C HIS A 222 23.01 1.58 17.35
N PHE A 223 22.85 2.08 16.11
CA PHE A 223 22.97 1.28 14.90
C PHE A 223 24.25 1.65 14.17
N ASP A 224 25.09 0.66 13.90
CA ASP A 224 26.33 0.85 13.15
C ASP A 224 26.01 0.97 11.64
N TYR A 225 26.08 2.19 11.15
CA TYR A 225 25.78 2.51 9.75
C TYR A 225 26.79 1.90 8.78
N THR A 226 28.06 1.90 9.14
CA THR A 226 29.12 1.35 8.29
C THR A 226 28.90 -0.15 8.13
N LEU A 227 28.64 -0.83 9.24
CA LEU A 227 28.29 -2.25 9.21
C LEU A 227 27.04 -2.52 8.35
N LEU A 228 25.99 -1.69 8.50
CA LEU A 228 24.76 -1.84 7.72
C LEU A 228 25.01 -1.67 6.23
N ARG A 229 25.74 -0.64 5.80
CA ARG A 229 26.05 -0.36 4.39
C ARG A 229 26.84 -1.49 3.75
N MET A 230 27.97 -1.85 4.33
CA MET A 230 28.85 -2.89 3.77
C MET A 230 28.19 -4.28 3.83
N SER A 231 27.52 -4.60 4.94
CA SER A 231 26.83 -5.89 5.06
C SER A 231 25.66 -6.01 4.11
N PHE A 232 24.91 -4.93 3.86
CA PHE A 232 23.79 -4.92 2.92
C PHE A 232 24.26 -5.11 1.49
N GLN A 233 25.28 -4.38 1.05
CA GLN A 233 25.90 -4.57 -0.25
C GLN A 233 26.35 -6.02 -0.45
N THR A 234 27.11 -6.56 0.50
CA THR A 234 27.61 -7.93 0.44
C THR A 234 26.48 -8.95 0.40
N ALA A 235 25.47 -8.80 1.26
CA ALA A 235 24.34 -9.72 1.33
C ALA A 235 23.53 -9.71 0.03
N LEU A 236 23.23 -8.51 -0.50
CA LEU A 236 22.45 -8.35 -1.73
C LEU A 236 23.20 -8.93 -2.95
N LEU A 237 24.45 -8.56 -3.12
CA LEU A 237 25.25 -9.05 -4.26
C LEU A 237 25.45 -10.56 -4.23
N ASN A 238 25.56 -11.15 -3.04
CA ASN A 238 25.62 -12.62 -2.89
C ASN A 238 24.29 -13.29 -3.23
N GLU A 239 23.16 -12.74 -2.80
CA GLU A 239 21.84 -13.29 -3.13
C GLU A 239 21.55 -13.17 -4.64
N MET A 240 21.91 -12.04 -5.26
CA MET A 240 21.80 -11.86 -6.72
C MET A 240 22.68 -12.84 -7.49
N GLU A 241 23.93 -13.03 -7.08
CA GLU A 241 24.83 -14.01 -7.72
C GLU A 241 24.29 -15.43 -7.64
N LYS A 242 23.68 -15.82 -6.53
CA LYS A 242 23.04 -17.14 -6.40
C LYS A 242 21.90 -17.36 -7.39
N GLN A 243 21.13 -16.31 -7.69
CA GLN A 243 19.98 -16.40 -8.60
C GLN A 243 20.37 -16.23 -10.06
N ILE A 244 21.23 -15.26 -10.38
CA ILE A 244 21.65 -14.92 -11.75
C ILE A 244 22.72 -15.92 -12.24
N GLY A 245 23.57 -16.38 -11.32
CA GLY A 245 24.65 -17.31 -11.63
C GLY A 245 26.01 -16.65 -11.92
N PRO A 246 26.96 -17.41 -12.49
CA PRO A 246 28.36 -16.97 -12.67
C PRO A 246 28.55 -15.74 -13.55
N SER A 247 27.63 -15.43 -14.45
CA SER A 247 27.68 -14.25 -15.33
C SER A 247 27.67 -12.95 -14.53
N PHE A 248 27.07 -12.94 -13.33
CA PHE A 248 26.99 -11.78 -12.45
C PHE A 248 28.32 -11.40 -11.77
N LYS A 249 29.31 -12.32 -11.72
CA LYS A 249 30.57 -12.09 -10.99
C LYS A 249 31.33 -10.83 -11.44
N LYS A 250 31.37 -10.55 -12.74
CA LYS A 250 32.04 -9.36 -13.28
C LYS A 250 31.36 -8.08 -12.81
N ILE A 251 30.03 -8.05 -12.85
CA ILE A 251 29.22 -6.91 -12.41
C ILE A 251 29.38 -6.70 -10.89
N LYS A 252 29.30 -7.78 -10.11
CA LYS A 252 29.54 -7.74 -8.67
C LYS A 252 30.91 -7.14 -8.32
N ALA A 253 31.98 -7.53 -9.03
CA ALA A 253 33.32 -6.97 -8.82
C ALA A 253 33.38 -5.46 -9.18
N ALA A 254 32.73 -5.05 -10.26
CA ALA A 254 32.65 -3.64 -10.67
C ALA A 254 31.90 -2.80 -9.61
N ILE A 255 30.79 -3.29 -9.08
CA ILE A 255 30.01 -2.62 -8.01
C ILE A 255 30.85 -2.46 -6.74
N TYR A 256 31.59 -3.49 -6.29
CA TYR A 256 32.46 -3.34 -5.13
C TYR A 256 33.57 -2.30 -5.33
N LYS A 257 34.07 -2.17 -6.57
CA LYS A 257 35.07 -1.15 -6.91
C LYS A 257 34.49 0.26 -6.92
N LYS A 258 33.25 0.41 -7.44
CA LYS A 258 32.52 1.69 -7.51
C LYS A 258 32.09 2.14 -6.11
N ASP A 259 31.44 1.26 -5.36
CA ASP A 259 30.83 1.53 -4.05
C ASP A 259 31.65 0.92 -2.90
N SER A 260 32.91 1.35 -2.75
CA SER A 260 33.82 0.80 -1.74
C SER A 260 33.34 0.96 -0.29
N ASN A 261 32.47 1.95 -0.02
CA ASN A 261 31.87 2.23 1.30
C ASN A 261 30.53 1.52 1.54
N GLY A 262 30.13 0.62 0.63
CA GLY A 262 28.84 -0.06 0.68
C GLY A 262 27.67 0.79 0.17
N PHE A 263 26.51 0.14 -0.01
CA PHE A 263 25.32 0.83 -0.48
C PHE A 263 24.76 1.79 0.57
N TYR A 264 24.09 2.85 0.09
CA TYR A 264 23.54 3.84 1.01
C TYR A 264 22.43 3.24 1.86
N VAL A 265 22.59 3.36 3.18
CA VAL A 265 21.58 3.01 4.17
C VAL A 265 21.30 4.23 5.03
N TYR A 266 20.05 4.70 4.99
CA TYR A 266 19.58 5.70 5.93
C TYR A 266 19.07 5.01 7.19
N ALA A 267 19.49 5.45 8.37
CA ALA A 267 19.02 4.90 9.64
C ALA A 267 19.16 5.91 10.80
N LYS A 268 19.01 7.22 10.53
CA LYS A 268 19.14 8.26 11.58
C LYS A 268 18.20 7.97 12.75
N PRO A 269 18.61 8.21 13.99
CA PRO A 269 17.72 8.11 15.12
C PRO A 269 16.63 9.18 14.98
N ASN A 270 15.39 8.73 14.82
CA ASN A 270 14.23 9.56 15.00
C ASN A 270 13.64 9.16 16.35
N LEU A 271 13.46 10.12 17.23
CA LEU A 271 12.67 9.95 18.46
C LEU A 271 11.19 9.81 18.04
N CYS A 272 10.88 8.66 17.41
CA CYS A 272 9.53 8.42 16.95
C CYS A 272 8.69 7.90 18.11
N ASP A 273 7.85 8.78 18.61
CA ASP A 273 6.69 8.39 19.40
C ASP A 273 5.72 7.56 18.53
N THR A 274 4.77 6.90 19.16
CA THR A 274 3.80 6.04 18.47
C THR A 274 3.00 6.79 17.39
N LYS A 275 2.78 8.12 17.54
CA LYS A 275 2.06 8.95 16.56
C LYS A 275 2.90 9.21 15.31
N THR A 276 4.18 9.53 15.48
CA THR A 276 5.13 9.74 14.38
C THR A 276 5.38 8.45 13.61
N VAL A 277 5.48 7.30 14.31
CA VAL A 277 5.55 5.98 13.68
C VAL A 277 4.31 5.70 12.84
N THR A 278 3.11 6.08 13.33
CA THR A 278 1.86 5.89 12.59
C THR A 278 1.82 6.72 11.31
N LYS A 279 2.19 8.00 11.37
CA LYS A 279 2.32 8.86 10.18
C LYS A 279 3.34 8.29 9.19
N TYR A 280 4.45 7.80 9.68
CA TYR A 280 5.48 7.13 8.89
C TYR A 280 4.93 5.90 8.16
N ILE A 281 4.29 5.01 8.89
CA ILE A 281 3.69 3.79 8.35
C ILE A 281 2.65 4.12 7.26
N SER A 282 1.82 5.16 7.48
CA SER A 282 0.83 5.63 6.50
C SER A 282 1.48 6.01 5.17
N ARG A 283 2.63 6.67 5.20
CA ARG A 283 3.34 7.12 4.00
C ARG A 283 3.91 5.97 3.16
N TYR A 284 4.32 4.88 3.80
CA TYR A 284 5.13 3.85 3.11
C TYR A 284 4.42 2.50 2.92
N LEU A 285 3.43 2.14 3.74
CA LEU A 285 2.82 0.81 3.71
C LEU A 285 1.94 0.47 2.50
N GLY A 286 1.49 1.46 1.75
CA GLY A 286 0.56 1.18 0.64
C GLY A 286 0.29 2.38 -0.25
N ARG A 287 1.17 3.38 -0.21
CA ARG A 287 1.04 4.59 -1.05
C ARG A 287 0.89 4.17 -2.52
N PRO A 288 -0.11 4.68 -3.24
CA PRO A 288 -0.16 4.53 -4.69
C PRO A 288 1.08 5.19 -5.31
N VAL A 289 1.48 4.74 -6.48
CA VAL A 289 2.67 5.23 -7.21
C VAL A 289 2.62 6.75 -7.38
N ILE A 290 1.44 7.28 -7.66
CA ILE A 290 1.19 8.72 -7.73
C ILE A 290 -0.09 9.08 -6.97
N ALA A 291 -0.10 10.22 -6.29
CA ALA A 291 -1.30 10.82 -5.72
C ALA A 291 -1.98 11.70 -6.78
N LEU A 292 -3.32 11.74 -6.80
CA LEU A 292 -4.08 12.48 -7.81
C LEU A 292 -3.75 13.98 -7.81
N ASN A 293 -3.48 14.57 -6.66
CA ASN A 293 -3.09 15.97 -6.53
C ASN A 293 -1.72 16.31 -7.13
N ARG A 294 -0.93 15.31 -7.50
CA ARG A 294 0.34 15.49 -8.22
C ARG A 294 0.17 15.53 -9.73
N ILE A 295 -1.02 15.24 -10.25
CA ILE A 295 -1.36 15.37 -11.66
C ILE A 295 -2.04 16.73 -11.83
N ASP A 296 -1.32 17.67 -12.43
CA ASP A 296 -1.80 19.06 -12.57
C ASP A 296 -2.82 19.19 -13.70
N SER A 297 -2.57 18.56 -14.85
CA SER A 297 -3.45 18.62 -16.01
C SER A 297 -3.23 17.45 -16.98
N TYR A 298 -4.26 17.20 -17.78
CA TYR A 298 -4.26 16.28 -18.90
C TYR A 298 -5.07 16.89 -20.04
N ASP A 299 -4.48 16.97 -21.23
CA ASP A 299 -5.08 17.61 -22.42
C ASP A 299 -5.53 16.60 -23.51
N GLY A 300 -5.54 15.32 -23.20
CA GLY A 300 -5.84 14.23 -24.15
C GLY A 300 -4.60 13.64 -24.81
N LYS A 301 -3.44 14.31 -24.76
CA LYS A 301 -2.17 13.88 -25.36
C LYS A 301 -1.03 13.88 -24.36
N ASN A 302 -0.94 14.94 -23.53
CA ASN A 302 0.13 15.14 -22.59
C ASN A 302 -0.41 15.18 -21.17
N VAL A 303 0.40 14.68 -20.24
CA VAL A 303 0.14 14.73 -18.80
C VAL A 303 1.18 15.64 -18.17
N THR A 304 0.71 16.61 -17.40
CA THR A 304 1.57 17.46 -16.59
C THR A 304 1.44 17.03 -15.12
N PHE A 305 2.56 16.74 -14.50
CA PHE A 305 2.62 16.38 -13.08
C PHE A 305 3.79 17.04 -12.40
N HIS A 306 3.76 17.12 -11.06
CA HIS A 306 4.81 17.73 -10.28
C HIS A 306 5.37 16.82 -9.19
N TYR A 307 6.59 17.15 -8.75
CA TYR A 307 7.24 16.56 -7.59
C TYR A 307 8.30 17.51 -7.02
N HIS A 308 8.67 17.31 -5.76
CA HIS A 308 9.84 17.99 -5.19
C HIS A 308 11.09 17.14 -5.39
N ARG A 309 12.15 17.74 -5.90
CA ARG A 309 13.44 17.07 -6.08
C ARG A 309 14.05 16.71 -4.72
N HIS A 310 14.79 15.59 -4.65
CA HIS A 310 15.32 15.13 -3.36
C HIS A 310 16.52 15.96 -2.89
N GLU A 311 17.35 16.42 -3.82
CA GLU A 311 18.65 17.06 -3.57
C GLU A 311 18.51 18.45 -2.96
N ASP A 312 17.61 19.26 -3.50
CA ASP A 312 17.44 20.69 -3.19
C ASP A 312 15.99 21.06 -2.76
N ASN A 313 15.11 20.08 -2.71
CA ASN A 313 13.68 20.26 -2.49
C ASN A 313 12.98 21.21 -3.49
N ALA A 314 13.60 21.44 -4.66
CA ALA A 314 13.03 22.26 -5.71
C ALA A 314 11.72 21.66 -6.23
N PHE A 315 10.72 22.51 -6.46
CA PHE A 315 9.48 22.14 -7.11
C PHE A 315 9.72 21.94 -8.61
N VAL A 316 9.49 20.73 -9.10
CA VAL A 316 9.68 20.36 -10.51
C VAL A 316 8.34 20.02 -11.13
N LYS A 317 8.02 20.68 -12.22
CA LYS A 317 6.84 20.40 -13.05
C LYS A 317 7.30 19.76 -14.35
N LYS A 318 6.75 18.59 -14.69
CA LYS A 318 7.12 17.82 -15.88
C LYS A 318 5.88 17.58 -16.75
N CYS A 319 5.99 17.91 -18.03
CA CYS A 319 4.98 17.64 -19.05
C CYS A 319 5.52 16.58 -20.00
N ILE A 320 4.83 15.46 -20.16
CA ILE A 320 5.24 14.34 -21.01
C ILE A 320 4.04 13.74 -21.75
N PRO A 321 4.26 13.03 -22.87
CA PRO A 321 3.22 12.28 -23.54
C PRO A 321 2.50 11.31 -22.59
N ALA A 322 1.19 11.14 -22.78
CA ALA A 322 0.38 10.30 -21.91
C ALA A 322 0.86 8.84 -21.88
N LEU A 323 1.31 8.32 -23.02
CA LEU A 323 1.83 6.95 -23.10
C LEU A 323 3.14 6.77 -22.30
N ASP A 324 4.03 7.76 -22.33
CA ASP A 324 5.25 7.77 -21.52
C ASP A 324 4.92 7.82 -20.02
N PHE A 325 3.95 8.66 -19.65
CA PHE A 325 3.46 8.72 -18.27
C PHE A 325 2.85 7.39 -17.81
N ILE A 326 2.05 6.74 -18.65
CA ILE A 326 1.49 5.42 -18.39
C ILE A 326 2.61 4.40 -18.20
N SER A 327 3.63 4.40 -19.08
CA SER A 327 4.78 3.50 -19.00
C SER A 327 5.52 3.65 -17.67
N LEU A 328 5.74 4.89 -17.21
CA LEU A 328 6.35 5.16 -15.89
C LEU A 328 5.52 4.58 -14.74
N LEU A 329 4.20 4.55 -14.84
CA LEU A 329 3.35 4.05 -13.76
C LEU A 329 3.21 2.53 -13.75
N ILE A 330 2.99 1.91 -14.90
CA ILE A 330 2.67 0.47 -14.98
C ILE A 330 3.85 -0.44 -14.59
N GLN A 331 5.07 0.04 -14.74
CA GLN A 331 6.26 -0.70 -14.32
C GLN A 331 6.26 -1.01 -12.80
N HIS A 332 5.54 -0.25 -11.99
CA HIS A 332 5.48 -0.43 -10.54
C HIS A 332 4.38 -1.40 -10.08
N ILE A 333 3.56 -1.90 -11.00
CA ILE A 333 2.55 -2.92 -10.68
C ILE A 333 3.27 -4.25 -10.39
N PRO A 334 3.14 -4.80 -9.15
CA PRO A 334 3.82 -6.05 -8.78
C PRO A 334 3.14 -7.26 -9.43
N GLU A 335 3.84 -8.40 -9.41
CA GLU A 335 3.26 -9.68 -9.81
C GLU A 335 2.10 -10.11 -8.91
N HIS A 336 1.24 -11.00 -9.43
CA HIS A 336 0.14 -11.56 -8.66
C HIS A 336 0.65 -12.16 -7.34
N HIS A 337 -0.07 -11.84 -6.26
CA HIS A 337 0.24 -12.31 -4.90
C HIS A 337 1.61 -11.90 -4.35
N TYR A 338 2.38 -11.06 -5.06
CA TYR A 338 3.66 -10.59 -4.55
C TYR A 338 3.49 -9.75 -3.28
N LYS A 339 4.22 -10.13 -2.23
CA LYS A 339 4.12 -9.49 -0.91
C LYS A 339 5.09 -8.31 -0.82
N MET A 340 4.60 -7.11 -1.12
CA MET A 340 5.37 -5.86 -0.98
C MET A 340 5.68 -5.49 0.47
N ILE A 341 4.97 -6.07 1.45
CA ILE A 341 5.15 -5.83 2.88
C ILE A 341 5.45 -7.16 3.55
N ARG A 342 6.58 -7.23 4.28
CA ARG A 342 7.00 -8.42 5.01
C ARG A 342 7.30 -8.12 6.46
N TYR A 343 6.90 -9.04 7.32
CA TYR A 343 7.01 -8.94 8.77
C TYR A 343 8.03 -9.93 9.29
N TYR A 344 8.95 -9.46 10.14
CA TYR A 344 10.06 -10.26 10.63
C TYR A 344 10.22 -10.16 12.14
N GLY A 345 10.92 -11.13 12.70
CA GLY A 345 11.20 -11.20 14.12
C GLY A 345 9.91 -11.21 14.94
N LEU A 346 9.78 -10.28 15.91
CA LEU A 346 8.59 -10.21 16.77
C LEU A 346 7.29 -9.89 16.01
N TYR A 347 7.39 -9.27 14.83
CA TYR A 347 6.22 -8.97 13.98
C TYR A 347 5.87 -10.09 13.01
N ALA A 348 6.70 -11.14 12.89
CA ALA A 348 6.39 -12.30 12.06
C ALA A 348 5.13 -13.00 12.56
N ARG A 349 4.22 -13.32 11.64
CA ARG A 349 2.96 -13.99 11.96
C ARG A 349 3.17 -15.51 12.14
N HIS A 350 3.91 -15.90 13.18
CA HIS A 350 4.09 -17.28 13.59
C HIS A 350 3.45 -17.53 14.94
N ARG A 351 2.86 -18.71 15.15
CA ARG A 351 2.14 -19.07 16.38
C ARG A 351 2.97 -18.86 17.66
N ASN A 352 4.28 -19.10 17.61
CA ASN A 352 5.17 -18.94 18.78
C ASN A 352 5.44 -17.47 19.11
N ASN A 353 5.49 -16.58 18.12
CA ASN A 353 5.70 -15.15 18.33
C ASN A 353 4.43 -14.43 18.76
N ASP A 354 3.24 -14.93 18.40
CA ASP A 354 1.96 -14.32 18.79
C ASP A 354 1.81 -14.19 20.30
N LYS A 355 2.29 -15.15 21.09
CA LYS A 355 2.23 -15.09 22.56
C LYS A 355 3.11 -13.98 23.12
N LYS A 356 4.34 -13.81 22.61
CA LYS A 356 5.27 -12.75 23.02
C LYS A 356 4.74 -11.37 22.60
N LEU A 357 4.26 -11.26 21.37
CA LEU A 357 3.68 -10.02 20.82
C LEU A 357 2.43 -9.59 21.61
N ARG A 358 1.54 -10.52 21.96
CA ARG A 358 0.34 -10.21 22.74
C ARG A 358 0.66 -9.73 24.16
N ARG A 359 1.76 -10.19 24.76
CA ARG A 359 2.24 -9.67 26.05
C ARG A 359 2.78 -8.25 25.93
N ALA A 360 3.39 -7.93 24.79
CA ALA A 360 4.01 -6.63 24.53
C ALA A 360 3.01 -5.56 24.02
N ILE A 361 1.80 -5.96 23.63
CA ILE A 361 0.73 -5.04 23.24
C ILE A 361 -0.21 -4.81 24.43
N PRO A 362 -0.47 -3.55 24.82
CA PRO A 362 -1.40 -3.24 25.92
C PRO A 362 -2.79 -3.88 25.72
N LYS A 363 -3.36 -4.46 26.77
CA LYS A 363 -4.64 -5.20 26.71
C LYS A 363 -5.81 -4.34 26.20
N ASN A 364 -5.82 -3.04 26.51
CA ASN A 364 -6.83 -2.09 26.06
C ASN A 364 -6.84 -1.87 24.54
N ARG A 365 -5.73 -2.15 23.83
CA ARG A 365 -5.65 -2.05 22.36
C ARG A 365 -6.21 -3.27 21.62
N GLN A 366 -6.33 -4.42 22.28
CA GLN A 366 -6.75 -5.67 21.63
C GLN A 366 -8.19 -5.62 21.07
N PRO A 367 -9.20 -5.03 21.73
CA PRO A 367 -10.54 -4.88 21.16
C PRO A 367 -10.53 -4.04 19.88
N ILE A 368 -9.75 -2.95 19.87
CA ILE A 368 -9.62 -2.06 18.71
C ILE A 368 -8.99 -2.80 17.53
N ILE A 369 -7.92 -3.58 17.77
CA ILE A 369 -7.28 -4.39 16.72
C ILE A 369 -8.29 -5.37 16.09
N ARG A 370 -9.13 -6.02 16.92
CA ARG A 370 -10.19 -6.93 16.44
C ARG A 370 -11.25 -6.19 15.63
N SER A 371 -11.59 -4.94 15.97
CA SER A 371 -12.63 -4.20 15.27
C SER A 371 -12.22 -3.82 13.84
N PHE A 372 -10.93 -3.71 13.54
CA PHE A 372 -10.43 -3.52 12.16
C PHE A 372 -10.73 -4.71 11.22
N THR A 373 -11.11 -5.86 11.72
CA THR A 373 -11.56 -6.99 10.88
C THR A 373 -12.95 -6.77 10.28
N LYS A 374 -13.75 -5.87 10.85
CA LYS A 374 -15.11 -5.54 10.39
C LYS A 374 -15.07 -4.31 9.49
N TRP A 375 -15.58 -4.44 8.26
CA TRP A 375 -15.55 -3.38 7.24
C TRP A 375 -16.09 -2.02 7.73
N ARG A 376 -17.28 -2.01 8.35
CA ARG A 376 -17.92 -0.79 8.87
C ARG A 376 -17.06 -0.10 9.94
N ASN A 377 -16.58 -0.90 10.90
CA ASN A 377 -15.73 -0.37 11.98
C ASN A 377 -14.39 0.12 11.46
N ASN A 378 -13.83 -0.58 10.46
CA ASN A 378 -12.59 -0.17 9.84
C ASN A 378 -12.73 1.22 9.18
N ILE A 379 -13.81 1.47 8.44
CA ILE A 379 -14.06 2.78 7.86
C ILE A 379 -14.25 3.84 8.95
N ALA A 380 -15.05 3.55 9.96
CA ALA A 380 -15.27 4.50 11.06
C ALA A 380 -13.98 4.87 11.80
N LEU A 381 -13.10 3.89 12.04
CA LEU A 381 -11.81 4.11 12.71
C LEU A 381 -10.79 4.81 11.81
N SER A 382 -10.81 4.56 10.51
CA SER A 382 -9.83 5.11 9.56
C SER A 382 -10.19 6.51 9.06
N PHE A 383 -11.47 6.79 8.91
CA PHE A 383 -11.95 8.01 8.25
C PHE A 383 -12.91 8.86 9.09
N GLY A 384 -13.22 8.42 10.32
CA GLY A 384 -14.04 9.20 11.26
C GLY A 384 -15.53 9.25 10.95
N TYR A 385 -16.04 8.48 9.98
CA TYR A 385 -17.46 8.46 9.64
C TYR A 385 -18.04 7.03 9.52
N ASP A 386 -19.33 6.88 9.81
CA ASP A 386 -20.04 5.62 9.60
C ASP A 386 -20.58 5.52 8.17
N PRO A 387 -20.10 4.57 7.33
CA PRO A 387 -20.51 4.46 5.94
C PRO A 387 -21.99 4.08 5.77
N LEU A 388 -22.62 3.53 6.78
CA LEU A 388 -24.03 3.12 6.78
C LEU A 388 -24.94 4.04 7.62
N CYS A 389 -24.49 5.24 7.94
CA CYS A 389 -25.31 6.26 8.58
C CYS A 389 -26.15 7.01 7.54
N CYS A 390 -27.46 7.09 7.75
CA CYS A 390 -28.34 7.89 6.90
C CYS A 390 -27.99 9.37 7.03
N PRO A 391 -27.76 10.11 5.92
CA PRO A 391 -27.43 11.53 5.99
C PRO A 391 -28.55 12.38 6.58
N ASN A 392 -29.82 11.99 6.36
CA ASN A 392 -30.99 12.74 6.81
C ASN A 392 -31.36 12.45 8.28
N CYS A 393 -31.50 11.16 8.63
CA CYS A 393 -32.00 10.73 9.93
C CYS A 393 -30.92 10.35 10.93
N LYS A 394 -29.66 10.26 10.50
CA LYS A 394 -28.51 9.82 11.32
C LYS A 394 -28.63 8.42 11.93
N ILE A 395 -29.53 7.58 11.44
CA ILE A 395 -29.71 6.19 11.87
C ILE A 395 -29.02 5.23 10.89
N GLY A 396 -28.81 3.97 11.34
CA GLY A 396 -28.20 2.94 10.50
C GLY A 396 -29.10 2.56 9.31
N MET A 397 -28.50 2.42 8.13
CA MET A 397 -29.16 1.96 6.92
C MET A 397 -29.04 0.44 6.79
N THR A 398 -30.05 -0.19 6.19
CA THR A 398 -30.12 -1.65 5.94
C THR A 398 -29.84 -1.97 4.48
N LEU A 399 -29.14 -3.07 4.22
CA LEU A 399 -28.93 -3.60 2.88
C LEU A 399 -30.25 -4.11 2.31
N THR A 400 -30.63 -3.65 1.12
CA THR A 400 -31.85 -4.07 0.44
C THR A 400 -31.56 -4.90 -0.80
N ASP A 401 -30.54 -4.51 -1.58
CA ASP A 401 -30.26 -5.14 -2.85
C ASP A 401 -28.76 -5.18 -3.13
N LEU A 402 -28.36 -6.18 -3.95
CA LEU A 402 -27.06 -6.28 -4.55
C LEU A 402 -27.21 -6.29 -6.08
N TYR A 403 -26.27 -5.63 -6.73
CA TYR A 403 -26.18 -5.57 -8.18
C TYR A 403 -24.80 -6.03 -8.63
N PHE A 404 -24.75 -6.81 -9.72
CA PHE A 404 -23.50 -7.24 -10.33
C PHE A 404 -23.71 -7.37 -11.85
N ASN A 405 -22.87 -6.71 -12.65
CA ASN A 405 -22.96 -6.67 -14.11
C ASN A 405 -24.40 -6.40 -14.58
N HIS A 406 -24.97 -5.28 -14.14
CA HIS A 406 -26.33 -4.81 -14.45
C HIS A 406 -27.49 -5.72 -13.96
N LYS A 407 -27.19 -6.81 -13.25
CA LYS A 407 -28.21 -7.72 -12.73
C LYS A 407 -28.39 -7.53 -11.24
N ARG A 408 -29.65 -7.50 -10.78
CA ARG A 408 -30.00 -7.61 -9.37
C ARG A 408 -29.78 -9.04 -8.91
N ILE A 409 -29.09 -9.21 -7.79
CA ILE A 409 -28.87 -10.50 -7.14
C ILE A 409 -29.77 -10.56 -5.90
N PRO A 410 -30.73 -11.51 -5.84
CA PRO A 410 -31.52 -11.73 -4.65
C PRO A 410 -30.62 -12.03 -3.43
N LEU A 411 -30.97 -11.49 -2.26
CA LEU A 411 -30.18 -11.71 -1.05
C LEU A 411 -30.19 -13.19 -0.62
N GLU A 412 -31.29 -13.89 -0.89
CA GLU A 412 -31.43 -15.33 -0.67
C GLU A 412 -30.40 -16.14 -1.46
N GLU A 413 -30.26 -15.86 -2.76
CA GLU A 413 -29.27 -16.52 -3.60
C GLU A 413 -27.83 -16.28 -3.11
N MET A 414 -27.55 -15.06 -2.64
CA MET A 414 -26.24 -14.75 -2.06
C MET A 414 -25.99 -15.53 -0.76
N TYR A 415 -27.02 -15.67 0.07
CA TYR A 415 -26.95 -16.44 1.31
C TYR A 415 -26.66 -17.92 1.01
N GLU A 416 -27.37 -18.54 0.07
CA GLU A 416 -27.16 -19.92 -0.36
C GLU A 416 -25.77 -20.16 -0.94
N ARG A 417 -25.29 -19.27 -1.82
CA ARG A 417 -23.92 -19.31 -2.36
C ARG A 417 -22.86 -19.21 -1.26
N THR A 418 -23.13 -18.43 -0.23
CA THR A 418 -22.21 -18.26 0.90
C THR A 418 -22.20 -19.54 1.75
N LEU A 419 -23.35 -20.12 2.05
CA LEU A 419 -23.47 -21.40 2.78
C LEU A 419 -22.76 -22.53 2.04
N ALA A 420 -22.92 -22.63 0.73
CA ALA A 420 -22.25 -23.63 -0.09
C ALA A 420 -20.70 -23.51 0.01
N LYS A 421 -20.15 -22.28 -0.01
CA LYS A 421 -18.71 -22.03 0.18
C LYS A 421 -18.22 -22.40 1.60
N PHE A 422 -19.04 -22.24 2.63
CA PHE A 422 -18.69 -22.67 3.98
C PHE A 422 -18.67 -24.20 4.10
N LYS A 423 -19.65 -24.89 3.52
CA LYS A 423 -19.68 -26.37 3.51
C LYS A 423 -18.49 -27.00 2.80
N CYS A 424 -18.04 -26.43 1.68
CA CYS A 424 -16.82 -26.87 0.96
C CYS A 424 -15.50 -26.62 1.71
N ARG A 425 -15.49 -25.77 2.74
CA ARG A 425 -14.27 -25.49 3.53
C ARG A 425 -14.20 -26.33 4.81
N SER A 426 -15.24 -26.99 5.18
CA SER A 426 -15.35 -27.84 6.36
C SER A 426 -15.35 -29.35 6.02
N ALA A 427 -15.26 -29.70 4.75
CA ALA A 427 -14.98 -31.02 4.20
C ALA A 427 -13.54 -31.07 3.68
#